data_61875297df3a311fde175f854b07d2e9
#
_entry.id   61875297df3a311fde175f854b07d2e9
#
_cell.length_a   1.000
_cell.length_b   1.000
_cell.length_c   1.000
_cell.angle_alpha   90.00
_cell.angle_beta   90.00
_cell.angle_gamma   90.00
#
_symmetry.space_group_name_H-M   'P 1'
#
loop_
_entity.id
_entity.type
_entity.pdbx_description
1 polymer ?
#
loop_
_entity_poly.entity_id
_entity_poly.type
_entity_poly.pdbx_seq_one_letter_code
_entity_poly.pdbx_strand_id
1 'polypeptide(L)'
;MNKIRISSNRNFGLVFFIVFLIISTWPLTYDEPVRIWSGIISLVFLILGLMNSKLLTPLNKLWFKFGMILGAIIAPIVMGVVFFLVITPIGIIMRIMGKDLLKKRYDKKKTTYWIIRGKPVSTMKQQF
;
A
#
# COMPACT_ATOMS: atom_id res chain seq x y z
N MET A 1 15.21 -3.65 14.95
CA MET A 1 14.06 -4.43 14.42
C MET A 1 12.79 -3.70 14.81
N ASN A 2 12.13 -3.03 13.87
CA ASN A 2 10.85 -2.38 14.13
C ASN A 2 9.81 -3.46 14.43
N LYS A 3 9.33 -3.51 15.67
CA LYS A 3 8.17 -4.35 16.02
C LYS A 3 6.97 -3.82 15.24
N ILE A 4 6.57 -4.53 14.21
CA ILE A 4 5.35 -4.23 13.47
C ILE A 4 4.20 -4.30 14.46
N ARG A 5 3.55 -3.16 14.73
CA ARG A 5 2.44 -3.09 15.68
C ARG A 5 1.18 -3.65 15.04
N ILE A 6 0.72 -4.78 15.54
CA ILE A 6 -0.60 -5.32 15.20
C ILE A 6 -1.65 -4.34 15.72
N SER A 7 -2.72 -4.10 14.93
CA SER A 7 -3.84 -3.25 15.35
C SER A 7 -4.47 -3.75 16.66
N SER A 8 -5.03 -2.83 17.43
CA SER A 8 -5.77 -3.19 18.65
C SER A 8 -6.94 -4.12 18.35
N ASN A 9 -7.23 -5.08 19.25
CA ASN A 9 -8.39 -5.96 19.13
C ASN A 9 -9.70 -5.18 19.04
N ARG A 10 -9.77 -4.00 19.68
CA ARG A 10 -10.90 -3.08 19.60
C ARG A 10 -11.11 -2.58 18.17
N ASN A 11 -10.05 -2.08 17.54
CA ASN A 11 -10.13 -1.59 16.16
C ASN A 11 -10.48 -2.70 15.17
N PHE A 12 -9.90 -3.89 15.37
CA PHE A 12 -10.24 -5.07 14.59
C PHE A 12 -11.73 -5.42 14.71
N GLY A 13 -12.26 -5.49 15.94
CA GLY A 13 -13.67 -5.76 16.18
C GLY A 13 -14.60 -4.72 15.55
N LEU A 14 -14.27 -3.43 15.66
CA LEU A 14 -15.06 -2.35 15.06
C LEU A 14 -15.07 -2.40 13.52
N VAL A 15 -13.94 -2.67 12.91
CA VAL A 15 -13.84 -2.79 11.43
C VAL A 15 -14.72 -3.95 10.96
N PHE A 16 -14.61 -5.13 11.58
CA PHE A 16 -15.43 -6.28 11.21
C PHE A 16 -16.91 -6.08 11.53
N PHE A 17 -17.25 -5.38 12.61
CA PHE A 17 -18.62 -4.96 12.87
C PHE A 17 -19.19 -4.16 11.68
N ILE A 18 -18.48 -3.13 11.22
CA ILE A 18 -18.93 -2.29 10.10
C ILE A 18 -19.06 -3.13 8.81
N VAL A 19 -18.09 -3.98 8.51
CA VAL A 19 -18.11 -4.83 7.33
C VAL A 19 -19.35 -5.75 7.34
N PHE A 20 -19.58 -6.49 8.43
CA PHE A 20 -20.74 -7.39 8.53
C PHE A 20 -22.06 -6.65 8.62
N LEU A 21 -22.09 -5.43 9.17
CA LEU A 21 -23.26 -4.57 9.15
C LEU A 21 -23.62 -4.18 7.71
N ILE A 22 -22.65 -3.76 6.91
CA ILE A 22 -22.86 -3.43 5.51
C ILE A 22 -23.36 -4.66 4.75
N ILE A 23 -22.77 -5.84 4.95
CA ILE A 23 -23.23 -7.09 4.32
C ILE A 23 -24.66 -7.42 4.74
N SER A 24 -25.05 -7.15 5.99
CA SER A 24 -26.40 -7.38 6.49
C SER A 24 -27.44 -6.46 5.84
N THR A 25 -27.08 -5.18 5.67
CA THR A 25 -27.98 -4.16 5.14
C THR A 25 -27.95 -4.05 3.61
N TRP A 26 -26.93 -4.59 2.94
CA TRP A 26 -26.76 -4.52 1.49
C TRP A 26 -28.01 -4.97 0.69
N PRO A 27 -28.71 -6.07 1.06
CA PRO A 27 -29.88 -6.52 0.34
C PRO A 27 -31.05 -5.51 0.33
N LEU A 28 -31.12 -4.62 1.35
CA LEU A 28 -32.13 -3.55 1.39
C LEU A 28 -32.07 -2.61 0.18
N THR A 29 -30.92 -2.49 -0.46
CA THR A 29 -30.79 -1.68 -1.69
C THR A 29 -31.49 -2.31 -2.91
N TYR A 30 -31.89 -3.58 -2.82
CA TYR A 30 -32.56 -4.37 -3.84
C TYR A 30 -33.96 -4.85 -3.38
N ASP A 31 -34.55 -4.18 -2.37
CA ASP A 31 -35.84 -4.55 -1.75
C ASP A 31 -35.89 -6.00 -1.23
N GLU A 32 -34.73 -6.58 -0.91
CA GLU A 32 -34.62 -7.90 -0.30
C GLU A 32 -34.50 -7.81 1.23
N PRO A 33 -34.94 -8.86 1.98
CA PRO A 33 -34.83 -8.87 3.42
C PRO A 33 -33.40 -8.89 3.92
N VAL A 34 -33.16 -8.25 5.08
CA VAL A 34 -31.86 -8.24 5.75
C VAL A 34 -31.30 -9.64 5.98
N ARG A 35 -30.00 -9.80 5.82
CA ARG A 35 -29.32 -11.06 6.10
C ARG A 35 -29.08 -11.20 7.60
N ILE A 36 -29.99 -11.87 8.31
CA ILE A 36 -29.99 -12.01 9.76
C ILE A 36 -28.66 -12.60 10.28
N TRP A 37 -28.10 -13.59 9.59
CA TRP A 37 -26.86 -14.25 9.99
C TRP A 37 -25.68 -13.28 10.07
N SER A 38 -25.54 -12.37 9.12
CA SER A 38 -24.45 -11.37 9.11
C SER A 38 -24.69 -10.26 10.15
N GLY A 39 -25.95 -9.94 10.44
CA GLY A 39 -26.32 -9.04 11.52
C GLY A 39 -25.91 -9.58 12.89
N ILE A 40 -26.15 -10.88 13.14
CA ILE A 40 -25.73 -11.55 14.39
C ILE A 40 -24.21 -11.53 14.52
N ILE A 41 -23.47 -11.86 13.45
CA ILE A 41 -22.00 -11.82 13.44
C ILE A 41 -21.50 -10.39 13.70
N SER A 42 -22.10 -9.39 13.08
CA SER A 42 -21.81 -7.98 13.30
C SER A 42 -21.91 -7.61 14.78
N LEU A 43 -23.03 -7.98 15.42
CA LEU A 43 -23.25 -7.71 16.84
C LEU A 43 -22.21 -8.38 17.74
N VAL A 44 -21.86 -9.63 17.45
CA VAL A 44 -20.81 -10.37 18.18
C VAL A 44 -19.46 -9.63 18.08
N PHE A 45 -19.07 -9.19 16.89
CA PHE A 45 -17.84 -8.42 16.72
C PHE A 45 -17.87 -7.06 17.43
N LEU A 46 -19.04 -6.41 17.49
CA LEU A 46 -19.20 -5.17 18.25
C LEU A 46 -18.94 -5.40 19.74
N ILE A 47 -19.61 -6.38 20.34
CA ILE A 47 -19.49 -6.68 21.77
C ILE A 47 -18.05 -7.06 22.12
N LEU A 48 -17.45 -8.00 21.36
CA LEU A 48 -16.08 -8.44 21.58
C LEU A 48 -15.05 -7.33 21.33
N GLY A 49 -15.31 -6.45 20.37
CA GLY A 49 -14.48 -5.29 20.07
C GLY A 49 -14.51 -4.25 21.18
N LEU A 50 -15.70 -3.90 21.69
CA LEU A 50 -15.87 -2.95 22.79
C LEU A 50 -15.24 -3.46 24.08
N MET A 51 -15.40 -4.75 24.37
CA MET A 51 -14.75 -5.39 25.53
C MET A 51 -13.24 -5.59 25.34
N ASN A 52 -12.67 -5.23 24.18
CA ASN A 52 -11.27 -5.47 23.85
C ASN A 52 -10.83 -6.91 24.15
N SER A 53 -11.70 -7.86 23.82
CA SER A 53 -11.57 -9.27 24.22
C SER A 53 -10.32 -9.93 23.65
N LYS A 54 -9.63 -10.71 24.50
CA LYS A 54 -8.49 -11.54 24.09
C LYS A 54 -8.89 -12.63 23.09
N LEU A 55 -10.17 -12.94 22.97
CA LEU A 55 -10.70 -13.90 21.99
C LEU A 55 -10.48 -13.41 20.54
N LEU A 56 -10.44 -12.09 20.32
CA LEU A 56 -10.14 -11.53 19.00
C LEU A 56 -8.65 -11.59 18.64
N THR A 57 -7.76 -11.81 19.61
CA THR A 57 -6.31 -11.80 19.37
C THR A 57 -5.84 -12.80 18.32
N PRO A 58 -6.25 -14.08 18.32
CA PRO A 58 -5.84 -15.03 17.30
C PRO A 58 -6.37 -14.64 15.91
N LEU A 59 -7.61 -14.19 15.83
CA LEU A 59 -8.23 -13.73 14.59
C LEU A 59 -7.51 -12.51 14.02
N ASN A 60 -7.23 -11.53 14.88
CA ASN A 60 -6.52 -10.31 14.51
C ASN A 60 -5.09 -10.62 14.01
N LYS A 61 -4.37 -11.54 14.67
CA LYS A 61 -3.06 -12.00 14.23
C LYS A 61 -3.11 -12.71 12.87
N LEU A 62 -4.10 -13.59 12.68
CA LEU A 62 -4.30 -14.31 11.42
C LEU A 62 -4.61 -13.34 10.28
N TRP A 63 -5.51 -12.39 10.51
CA TRP A 63 -5.87 -11.34 9.56
C TRP A 63 -4.66 -10.47 9.19
N PHE A 64 -3.88 -10.07 10.18
CA PHE A 64 -2.66 -9.31 9.98
C PHE A 64 -1.64 -10.08 9.13
N LYS A 65 -1.43 -11.38 9.42
CA LYS A 65 -0.55 -12.25 8.64
C LYS A 65 -1.04 -12.40 7.19
N PHE A 66 -2.34 -12.57 7.00
CA PHE A 66 -2.96 -12.61 5.69
C PHE A 66 -2.74 -11.31 4.92
N GLY A 67 -2.94 -10.15 5.56
CA GLY A 67 -2.68 -8.84 4.97
C GLY A 67 -1.21 -8.64 4.55
N MET A 68 -0.26 -9.14 5.36
CA MET A 68 1.17 -9.10 4.99
C MET A 68 1.48 -9.94 3.75
N ILE A 69 0.94 -11.15 3.67
CA ILE A 69 1.13 -12.04 2.50
C ILE A 69 0.51 -11.39 1.26
N LEU A 70 -0.72 -10.89 1.39
CA LEU A 70 -1.42 -10.21 0.31
C LEU A 70 -0.65 -8.97 -0.17
N GLY A 71 -0.15 -8.16 0.75
CA GLY A 71 0.68 -7.00 0.44
C GLY A 71 1.97 -7.36 -0.29
N ALA A 72 2.65 -8.44 0.14
CA ALA A 72 3.87 -8.92 -0.51
C ALA A 72 3.63 -9.38 -1.96
N ILE A 73 2.43 -9.85 -2.29
CA ILE A 73 2.06 -10.26 -3.65
C ILE A 73 1.57 -9.07 -4.46
N ILE A 74 0.66 -8.27 -3.91
CA ILE A 74 0.00 -7.19 -4.65
C ILE A 74 0.95 -6.02 -4.92
N ALA A 75 1.81 -5.66 -3.96
CA ALA A 75 2.70 -4.51 -4.12
C ALA A 75 3.59 -4.60 -5.36
N PRO A 76 4.31 -5.69 -5.64
CA PRO A 76 5.11 -5.80 -6.86
C PRO A 76 4.25 -5.83 -8.13
N ILE A 77 3.03 -6.39 -8.08
CA ILE A 77 2.11 -6.38 -9.22
C ILE A 77 1.68 -4.94 -9.54
N VAL A 78 1.26 -4.17 -8.54
CA VAL A 78 0.86 -2.77 -8.72
C VAL A 78 2.04 -1.93 -9.24
N MET A 79 3.22 -2.11 -8.66
CA MET A 79 4.43 -1.41 -9.14
C MET A 79 4.78 -1.80 -10.57
N GLY A 80 4.63 -3.07 -10.93
CA GLY A 80 4.80 -3.54 -12.31
C GLY A 80 3.81 -2.89 -13.28
N VAL A 81 2.52 -2.87 -12.91
CA VAL A 81 1.47 -2.22 -13.71
C VAL A 81 1.77 -0.73 -13.91
N VAL A 82 2.10 -0.01 -12.85
CA VAL A 82 2.47 1.42 -12.93
C VAL A 82 3.70 1.60 -13.83
N PHE A 83 4.72 0.76 -13.68
CA PHE A 83 5.91 0.83 -14.52
C PHE A 83 5.59 0.65 -16.00
N PHE A 84 4.83 -0.40 -16.35
CA PHE A 84 4.54 -0.71 -17.76
C PHE A 84 3.51 0.23 -18.38
N LEU A 85 2.50 0.68 -17.63
CA LEU A 85 1.44 1.54 -18.18
C LEU A 85 1.78 3.04 -18.15
N VAL A 86 2.66 3.48 -17.25
CA VAL A 86 2.99 4.90 -17.10
C VAL A 86 4.42 5.18 -17.53
N ILE A 87 5.40 4.54 -16.92
CA ILE A 87 6.81 4.87 -17.12
C ILE A 87 7.29 4.44 -18.52
N THR A 88 6.89 3.25 -18.96
CA THR A 88 7.31 2.73 -20.27
C THR A 88 6.81 3.59 -21.44
N PRO A 89 5.50 3.94 -21.56
CA PRO A 89 5.05 4.79 -22.67
C PRO A 89 5.66 6.20 -22.60
N ILE A 90 5.80 6.80 -21.42
CA ILE A 90 6.49 8.07 -21.27
C ILE A 90 7.94 7.96 -21.77
N GLY A 91 8.65 6.91 -21.38
CA GLY A 91 10.02 6.65 -21.82
C GLY A 91 10.12 6.49 -23.34
N ILE A 92 9.14 5.82 -23.97
CA ILE A 92 9.07 5.67 -25.43
C ILE A 92 8.84 7.01 -26.11
N ILE A 93 7.85 7.80 -25.64
CA ILE A 93 7.53 9.12 -26.19
C ILE A 93 8.76 10.03 -26.10
N MET A 94 9.43 10.08 -24.94
CA MET A 94 10.64 10.92 -24.78
C MET A 94 11.77 10.47 -25.70
N ARG A 95 11.91 9.18 -25.92
CA ARG A 95 12.91 8.65 -26.85
C ARG A 95 12.61 9.04 -28.31
N ILE A 96 11.32 8.99 -28.71
CA ILE A 96 10.88 9.44 -30.04
C ILE A 96 11.11 10.93 -30.21
N MET A 97 10.89 11.74 -29.14
CA MET A 97 11.14 13.17 -29.13
C MET A 97 12.65 13.53 -29.11
N GLY A 98 13.55 12.53 -29.14
CA GLY A 98 14.99 12.75 -29.12
C GLY A 98 15.56 13.24 -27.79
N LYS A 99 14.75 13.28 -26.72
CA LYS A 99 15.19 13.71 -25.38
C LYS A 99 15.84 12.53 -24.64
N ASP A 100 17.16 12.51 -24.55
CA ASP A 100 17.92 11.55 -23.75
C ASP A 100 18.15 12.12 -22.34
N LEU A 101 17.18 11.91 -21.44
CA LEU A 101 17.23 12.39 -20.05
C LEU A 101 18.37 11.77 -19.24
N LEU A 102 18.75 10.54 -19.57
CA LEU A 102 19.75 9.79 -18.82
C LEU A 102 21.15 9.92 -19.43
N LYS A 103 21.28 10.65 -20.57
CA LYS A 103 22.57 10.83 -21.30
C LYS A 103 23.33 9.52 -21.45
N LYS A 104 22.62 8.43 -21.77
CA LYS A 104 23.20 7.09 -21.88
C LYS A 104 24.03 6.84 -23.13
N ARG A 105 24.00 7.76 -24.10
CA ARG A 105 24.80 7.62 -25.32
C ARG A 105 26.27 7.80 -24.98
N TYR A 106 27.05 6.77 -25.29
CA TYR A 106 28.50 6.86 -25.22
C TYR A 106 29.00 7.87 -26.24
N ASP A 107 29.63 8.92 -25.78
CA ASP A 107 30.23 9.94 -26.65
C ASP A 107 31.70 9.61 -26.87
N LYS A 108 32.00 9.05 -28.07
CA LYS A 108 33.38 8.69 -28.47
C LYS A 108 34.37 9.86 -28.50
N LYS A 109 33.86 11.10 -28.45
CA LYS A 109 34.69 12.31 -28.46
C LYS A 109 35.12 12.75 -27.06
N LYS A 110 34.53 12.20 -26.02
CA LYS A 110 34.87 12.54 -24.64
C LYS A 110 35.94 11.61 -24.10
N THR A 111 37.04 12.15 -23.67
CA THR A 111 38.12 11.43 -22.98
C THR A 111 37.78 11.08 -21.52
N THR A 112 36.86 11.84 -20.92
CA THR A 112 36.39 11.61 -19.55
C THR A 112 34.97 12.09 -19.34
N TYR A 113 34.20 11.41 -18.50
CA TYR A 113 32.88 11.81 -18.05
C TYR A 113 32.91 12.51 -16.68
N TRP A 114 34.12 12.68 -16.11
CA TRP A 114 34.26 13.44 -14.87
C TRP A 114 34.01 14.93 -15.13
N ILE A 115 33.04 15.47 -14.40
CA ILE A 115 32.75 16.92 -14.41
C ILE A 115 33.52 17.54 -13.25
N ILE A 116 34.52 18.38 -13.59
CA ILE A 116 35.27 19.12 -12.57
C ILE A 116 34.32 20.08 -11.91
N ARG A 117 34.17 19.96 -10.59
CA ARG A 117 33.31 20.82 -9.80
C ARG A 117 33.86 22.23 -9.76
N GLY A 118 33.16 23.18 -10.39
CA GLY A 118 33.58 24.60 -10.45
C GLY A 118 33.32 25.39 -9.17
N LYS A 119 32.64 24.82 -8.16
CA LYS A 119 32.38 25.48 -6.88
C LYS A 119 33.06 24.70 -5.75
N PRO A 120 33.67 25.41 -4.76
CA PRO A 120 34.24 24.75 -3.59
C PRO A 120 33.15 23.95 -2.87
N VAL A 121 33.54 22.80 -2.32
CA VAL A 121 32.65 21.95 -1.55
C VAL A 121 32.22 22.76 -0.32
N SER A 122 30.92 23.02 -0.16
CA SER A 122 30.38 23.60 1.07
C SER A 122 30.71 22.71 2.26
N THR A 123 30.99 23.32 3.41
CA THR A 123 31.27 22.57 4.65
C THR A 123 30.08 21.66 4.98
N MET A 124 30.35 20.48 5.55
CA MET A 124 29.29 19.50 5.92
C MET A 124 28.20 20.07 6.85
N LYS A 125 28.42 21.25 7.42
CA LYS A 125 27.42 21.97 8.23
C LYS A 125 26.29 22.61 7.41
N GLN A 126 26.46 22.75 6.09
CA GLN A 126 25.47 23.31 5.18
C GLN A 126 25.11 22.26 4.15
N GLN A 127 24.32 21.29 4.57
CA GLN A 127 23.84 20.20 3.68
C GLN A 127 22.56 20.55 2.92
N PHE A 128 22.00 21.74 3.13
CA PHE A 128 20.81 22.27 2.47
C PHE A 128 21.07 23.66 1.95
#